data_bf9c4be272d2e5610f2b33760c4f9791
#
_entry.id   bf9c4be272d2e5610f2b33760c4f9791
#
_cell.length_a   1.000
_cell.length_b   1.000
_cell.length_c   1.000
_cell.angle_alpha   90.00
_cell.angle_beta   90.00
_cell.angle_gamma   90.00
#
_symmetry.space_group_name_H-M   'P 1'
#
loop_
_entity.id
_entity.type
_entity.pdbx_description
1 polymer ?
#
loop_
_entity_poly.entity_id
_entity_poly.type
_entity_poly.pdbx_seq_one_letter_code
_entity_poly.pdbx_strand_id
1 'polypeptide(L)'
;CKILSILAAIFLLLLSFLTAGTARQTFDEPMWATTRKLMDIPAVAVFAFIAFATGYACWILWHEWRYRKSTITRASVREGADLMSMGLCFFKEAGQLILVNLKMEKLSQLLCGKALQNGESFWQMISQGDLKSGARRSRIMDVPAVILPDGSAWIFDRKVIRLDGEEIFQVTAM
;
A
#
# COMPACT_ATOMS: atom_id res chain seq x y z
N CYS A 1 -6.67 11.28 14.90
CA CYS A 1 -7.29 12.46 15.54
C CYS A 1 -8.25 12.13 16.69
N LYS A 2 -9.14 11.14 16.57
CA LYS A 2 -10.12 10.82 17.63
C LYS A 2 -9.50 10.35 18.96
N ILE A 3 -8.45 9.54 18.90
CA ILE A 3 -7.76 9.02 20.11
C ILE A 3 -7.07 10.15 20.88
N LEU A 4 -6.43 11.09 20.18
CA LEU A 4 -5.76 12.23 20.80
C LEU A 4 -6.77 13.18 21.50
N SER A 5 -7.94 13.38 20.91
CA SER A 5 -9.03 14.15 21.49
C SER A 5 -9.59 13.51 22.76
N ILE A 6 -9.72 12.18 22.78
CA ILE A 6 -10.18 11.43 23.96
C ILE A 6 -9.14 11.50 25.08
N LEU A 7 -7.87 11.33 24.77
CA LEU A 7 -6.77 11.43 25.74
C LEU A 7 -6.65 12.84 26.32
N ALA A 8 -6.81 13.88 25.50
CA ALA A 8 -6.83 15.28 25.96
C ALA A 8 -8.03 15.56 26.90
N ALA A 9 -9.21 15.02 26.57
CA ALA A 9 -10.39 15.18 27.43
C ALA A 9 -10.23 14.47 28.78
N ILE A 10 -9.68 13.25 28.80
CA ILE A 10 -9.39 12.51 30.03
C ILE A 10 -8.36 13.24 30.87
N PHE A 11 -7.33 13.81 30.27
CA PHE A 11 -6.31 14.57 30.96
C PHE A 11 -6.87 15.87 31.58
N LEU A 12 -7.71 16.61 30.86
CA LEU A 12 -8.38 17.82 31.40
C LEU A 12 -9.31 17.48 32.57
N LEU A 13 -10.02 16.34 32.50
CA LEU A 13 -10.84 15.83 33.60
C LEU A 13 -9.99 15.46 34.84
N LEU A 14 -8.86 14.78 34.64
CA LEU A 14 -7.92 14.45 35.71
C LEU A 14 -7.31 15.70 36.34
N LEU A 15 -6.94 16.71 35.54
CA LEU A 15 -6.42 17.99 36.01
C LEU A 15 -7.45 18.75 36.81
N SER A 16 -8.70 18.78 36.38
CA SER A 16 -9.84 19.37 37.07
C SER A 16 -10.12 18.70 38.42
N PHE A 17 -10.02 17.36 38.44
CA PHE A 17 -10.22 16.59 39.68
C PHE A 17 -9.09 16.78 40.70
N LEU A 18 -7.83 16.87 40.24
CA LEU A 18 -6.66 17.16 41.08
C LEU A 18 -6.72 18.57 41.66
N THR A 19 -7.10 19.58 40.87
CA THR A 19 -7.24 20.95 41.34
C THR A 19 -8.41 21.11 42.32
N ALA A 20 -9.54 20.42 42.11
CA ALA A 20 -10.65 20.41 43.02
C ALA A 20 -10.34 19.67 44.36
N GLY A 21 -9.54 18.58 44.29
CA GLY A 21 -9.08 17.84 45.45
C GLY A 21 -8.14 18.64 46.35
N THR A 22 -7.20 19.38 45.75
CA THR A 22 -6.26 20.22 46.49
C THR A 22 -6.95 21.44 47.10
N ALA A 23 -7.95 22.01 46.44
CA ALA A 23 -8.73 23.12 46.98
C ALA A 23 -9.52 22.77 48.26
N ARG A 24 -9.89 21.49 48.47
CA ARG A 24 -10.58 21.03 49.67
C ARG A 24 -9.67 20.85 50.90
N GLN A 25 -8.37 20.60 50.70
CA GLN A 25 -7.42 20.36 51.81
C GLN A 25 -6.79 21.63 52.38
N THR A 26 -7.04 22.79 51.78
CA THR A 26 -6.29 24.04 52.07
C THR A 26 -6.95 24.98 53.02
N PHE A 27 -8.01 24.59 53.75
CA PHE A 27 -8.70 25.49 54.68
C PHE A 27 -7.97 25.77 56.01
N ASP A 28 -6.89 24.98 56.33
CA ASP A 28 -6.20 25.08 57.62
C ASP A 28 -4.72 25.52 57.55
N GLU A 29 -4.16 25.84 56.37
CA GLU A 29 -2.76 26.26 56.24
C GLU A 29 -2.62 27.75 55.88
N PRO A 30 -1.51 28.44 56.32
CA PRO A 30 -1.26 29.83 55.98
C PRO A 30 -1.19 30.07 54.48
N MET A 31 -1.85 31.11 54.00
CA MET A 31 -2.17 31.40 52.60
C MET A 31 -0.95 31.37 51.64
N TRP A 32 0.27 31.65 52.09
CA TRP A 32 1.49 31.60 51.26
C TRP A 32 2.02 30.19 51.01
N ALA A 33 1.86 29.26 51.92
CA ALA A 33 2.30 27.89 51.78
C ALA A 33 1.38 27.10 50.79
N THR A 34 0.11 27.44 50.82
CA THR A 34 -0.93 26.88 49.98
C THR A 34 -0.77 27.28 48.50
N THR A 35 -0.45 28.57 48.25
CA THR A 35 -0.22 29.06 46.87
C THR A 35 0.97 28.41 46.22
N ARG A 36 2.04 28.10 46.96
CA ARG A 36 3.23 27.42 46.41
C ARG A 36 2.94 25.95 46.01
N LYS A 37 2.23 25.21 46.88
CA LYS A 37 1.83 23.82 46.58
C LYS A 37 0.80 23.76 45.43
N LEU A 38 -0.09 24.77 45.32
CA LEU A 38 -1.07 24.81 44.21
C LEU A 38 -0.43 25.10 42.87
N MET A 39 0.67 25.87 42.82
CA MET A 39 1.39 26.18 41.56
C MET A 39 2.29 25.06 41.10
N ASP A 40 2.86 24.22 41.98
CA ASP A 40 3.80 23.16 41.62
C ASP A 40 3.08 21.97 40.99
N ILE A 41 1.91 21.58 41.47
CA ILE A 41 1.17 20.41 40.97
C ILE A 41 0.70 20.60 39.53
N PRO A 42 0.04 21.70 39.13
CA PRO A 42 -0.38 21.90 37.76
C PRO A 42 0.82 22.07 36.79
N ALA A 43 1.92 22.69 37.24
CA ALA A 43 3.12 22.82 36.43
C ALA A 43 3.71 21.46 36.09
N VAL A 44 3.90 20.57 37.07
CA VAL A 44 4.42 19.20 36.85
C VAL A 44 3.47 18.40 35.94
N ALA A 45 2.14 18.53 36.13
CA ALA A 45 1.17 17.85 35.27
C ALA A 45 1.23 18.35 33.82
N VAL A 46 1.39 19.67 33.60
CA VAL A 46 1.55 20.23 32.25
C VAL A 46 2.84 19.75 31.59
N PHE A 47 3.98 19.73 32.31
CA PHE A 47 5.23 19.22 31.79
C PHE A 47 5.15 17.72 31.44
N ALA A 48 4.53 16.91 32.29
CA ALA A 48 4.31 15.48 32.04
C ALA A 48 3.44 15.26 30.79
N PHE A 49 2.39 16.08 30.61
CA PHE A 49 1.54 16.00 29.41
C PHE A 49 2.29 16.39 28.14
N ILE A 50 3.07 17.47 28.17
CA ILE A 50 3.88 17.89 27.03
C ILE A 50 4.90 16.80 26.66
N ALA A 51 5.59 16.21 27.64
CA ALA A 51 6.55 15.13 27.43
C ALA A 51 5.87 13.89 26.85
N PHE A 52 4.69 13.52 27.33
CA PHE A 52 3.92 12.39 26.79
C PHE A 52 3.43 12.67 25.38
N ALA A 53 2.88 13.86 25.11
CA ALA A 53 2.38 14.24 23.79
C ALA A 53 3.49 14.28 22.75
N THR A 54 4.67 14.82 23.09
CA THR A 54 5.84 14.84 22.20
C THR A 54 6.39 13.45 21.97
N GLY A 55 6.50 12.59 22.99
CA GLY A 55 6.93 11.19 22.86
C GLY A 55 5.98 10.40 21.94
N TYR A 56 4.67 10.58 22.12
CA TYR A 56 3.65 9.93 21.28
C TYR A 56 3.71 10.40 19.83
N ALA A 57 3.88 11.72 19.61
CA ALA A 57 4.03 12.28 18.26
C ALA A 57 5.30 11.74 17.57
N CYS A 58 6.43 11.68 18.27
CA CYS A 58 7.66 11.08 17.77
C CYS A 58 7.50 9.60 17.45
N TRP A 59 6.78 8.84 18.30
CA TRP A 59 6.51 7.43 18.07
C TRP A 59 5.65 7.22 16.81
N ILE A 60 4.59 8.02 16.60
CA ILE A 60 3.77 7.96 15.39
C ILE A 60 4.61 8.25 14.15
N LEU A 61 5.38 9.35 14.17
CA LEU A 61 6.22 9.73 13.03
C LEU A 61 7.27 8.66 12.73
N TRP A 62 7.90 8.08 13.74
CA TRP A 62 8.86 7.00 13.56
C TRP A 62 8.22 5.73 13.00
N HIS A 63 7.01 5.38 13.49
CA HIS A 63 6.24 4.24 13.00
C HIS A 63 5.83 4.42 11.54
N GLU A 64 5.30 5.60 11.17
CA GLU A 64 4.98 5.92 9.77
C GLU A 64 6.22 5.91 8.86
N TRP A 65 7.33 6.47 9.35
CA TRP A 65 8.58 6.49 8.58
C TRP A 65 9.16 5.07 8.36
N ARG A 66 9.04 4.22 9.37
CA ARG A 66 9.45 2.81 9.27
C ARG A 66 8.57 2.03 8.29
N TYR A 67 7.26 2.27 8.32
CA TYR A 67 6.31 1.66 7.37
C TYR A 67 6.54 2.14 5.94
N ARG A 68 6.75 3.42 5.72
CA ARG A 68 7.01 3.97 4.38
C ARG A 68 8.29 3.42 3.75
N LYS A 69 9.33 3.14 4.54
CA LYS A 69 10.58 2.54 4.04
C LYS A 69 10.46 1.07 3.63
N SER A 70 9.51 0.34 4.18
CA SER A 70 9.37 -1.10 3.93
C SER A 70 8.25 -1.45 2.95
N THR A 71 7.35 -0.54 2.63
CA THR A 71 6.25 -0.79 1.69
C THR A 71 6.68 -0.44 0.28
N ILE A 72 7.05 -1.48 -0.47
CA ILE A 72 7.01 -1.43 -1.93
C ILE A 72 5.54 -1.20 -2.30
N THR A 73 5.21 0.02 -2.72
CA THR A 73 3.84 0.36 -3.13
C THR A 73 3.52 -0.33 -4.47
N ARG A 74 2.22 -0.59 -4.73
CA ARG A 74 1.79 -1.11 -6.04
C ARG A 74 2.29 -0.24 -7.20
N ALA A 75 2.38 1.07 -7.00
CA ALA A 75 2.93 2.00 -7.98
C ALA A 75 4.41 1.70 -8.29
N SER A 76 5.24 1.51 -7.26
CA SER A 76 6.67 1.20 -7.44
C SER A 76 6.90 -0.14 -8.15
N VAL A 77 6.05 -1.15 -7.86
CA VAL A 77 6.12 -2.45 -8.56
C VAL A 77 5.73 -2.28 -10.02
N ARG A 78 4.67 -1.49 -10.30
CA ARG A 78 4.24 -1.21 -11.66
C ARG A 78 5.30 -0.44 -12.44
N GLU A 79 5.85 0.63 -11.87
CA GLU A 79 6.95 1.39 -12.48
C GLU A 79 8.17 0.50 -12.78
N GLY A 80 8.56 -0.36 -11.83
CA GLY A 80 9.63 -1.33 -12.07
C GLY A 80 9.30 -2.32 -13.19
N ALA A 81 8.07 -2.79 -13.27
CA ALA A 81 7.61 -3.68 -14.33
C ALA A 81 7.53 -2.96 -15.70
N ASP A 82 7.20 -1.67 -15.72
CA ASP A 82 7.14 -0.86 -16.95
C ASP A 82 8.53 -0.60 -17.56
N LEU A 83 9.59 -0.65 -16.75
CA LEU A 83 10.98 -0.53 -17.21
C LEU A 83 11.51 -1.83 -17.84
N MET A 84 10.82 -2.96 -17.63
CA MET A 84 11.25 -4.24 -18.24
C MET A 84 11.08 -4.22 -19.75
N SER A 85 12.02 -4.83 -20.45
CA SER A 85 11.96 -4.97 -21.92
C SER A 85 10.92 -6.01 -22.38
N MET A 86 10.40 -6.82 -21.49
CA MET A 86 9.38 -7.86 -21.73
C MET A 86 7.97 -7.39 -21.33
N GLY A 87 6.95 -7.94 -22.00
CA GLY A 87 5.56 -7.82 -21.57
C GLY A 87 5.30 -8.72 -20.36
N LEU A 88 4.62 -8.20 -19.34
CA LEU A 88 4.33 -8.92 -18.10
C LEU A 88 2.88 -8.73 -17.69
N CYS A 89 2.20 -9.85 -17.40
CA CYS A 89 0.83 -9.87 -16.91
C CYS A 89 0.69 -10.90 -15.79
N PHE A 90 0.09 -10.49 -14.67
CA PHE A 90 -0.31 -11.39 -13.59
C PHE A 90 -1.83 -11.34 -13.43
N PHE A 91 -2.47 -12.50 -13.31
CA PHE A 91 -3.90 -12.62 -13.13
C PHE A 91 -4.27 -13.83 -12.27
N LYS A 92 -5.46 -13.78 -11.65
CA LYS A 92 -6.04 -14.89 -10.89
C LYS A 92 -6.69 -15.91 -11.83
N GLU A 93 -7.07 -17.08 -11.30
CA GLU A 93 -7.74 -18.16 -12.04
C GLU A 93 -8.99 -17.69 -12.79
N ALA A 94 -9.77 -16.78 -12.20
CA ALA A 94 -10.93 -16.13 -12.84
C ALA A 94 -10.56 -15.14 -13.97
N GLY A 95 -9.27 -14.97 -14.28
CA GLY A 95 -8.77 -14.01 -15.27
C GLY A 95 -8.67 -12.58 -14.79
N GLN A 96 -8.98 -12.29 -13.51
CA GLN A 96 -8.87 -10.96 -12.92
C GLN A 96 -7.40 -10.50 -12.89
N LEU A 97 -7.14 -9.34 -13.48
CA LEU A 97 -5.79 -8.77 -13.55
C LEU A 97 -5.31 -8.29 -12.18
N ILE A 98 -4.09 -8.67 -11.82
CA ILE A 98 -3.39 -8.20 -10.62
C ILE A 98 -2.42 -7.08 -10.99
N LEU A 99 -1.60 -7.33 -12.03
CA LEU A 99 -0.59 -6.41 -12.54
C LEU A 99 -0.39 -6.64 -14.03
N VAL A 100 -0.32 -5.54 -14.77
CA VAL A 100 0.02 -5.55 -16.20
C VAL A 100 1.00 -4.39 -16.42
N ASN A 101 2.07 -4.65 -17.14
CA ASN A 101 3.00 -3.58 -17.52
C ASN A 101 2.61 -2.94 -18.87
N LEU A 102 3.14 -1.75 -19.11
CA LEU A 102 2.84 -0.95 -20.28
C LEU A 102 3.13 -1.69 -21.60
N LYS A 103 4.19 -2.52 -21.63
CA LYS A 103 4.52 -3.31 -22.83
C LYS A 103 3.44 -4.36 -23.13
N MET A 104 2.95 -5.07 -22.13
CA MET A 104 1.88 -6.05 -22.31
C MET A 104 0.56 -5.38 -22.70
N GLU A 105 0.24 -4.20 -22.15
CA GLU A 105 -0.93 -3.41 -22.57
C GLU A 105 -0.86 -3.03 -24.06
N LYS A 106 0.28 -2.49 -24.49
CA LYS A 106 0.51 -2.13 -25.91
C LYS A 106 0.42 -3.35 -26.83
N LEU A 107 1.01 -4.47 -26.40
CA LEU A 107 0.97 -5.72 -27.16
C LEU A 107 -0.46 -6.26 -27.27
N SER A 108 -1.24 -6.21 -26.19
CA SER A 108 -2.66 -6.58 -26.21
C SER A 108 -3.46 -5.69 -27.17
N GLN A 109 -3.27 -4.39 -27.15
CA GLN A 109 -3.93 -3.47 -28.08
C GLN A 109 -3.57 -3.79 -29.52
N LEU A 110 -2.32 -4.12 -29.79
CA LEU A 110 -1.83 -4.44 -31.14
C LEU A 110 -2.40 -5.78 -31.62
N LEU A 111 -2.40 -6.82 -30.79
CA LEU A 111 -2.86 -8.15 -31.17
C LEU A 111 -4.38 -8.33 -31.17
N CYS A 112 -5.05 -7.66 -30.22
CA CYS A 112 -6.47 -7.86 -29.93
C CYS A 112 -7.33 -6.64 -30.34
N GLY A 113 -6.71 -5.49 -30.56
CA GLY A 113 -7.42 -4.22 -30.81
C GLY A 113 -8.14 -3.69 -29.58
N LYS A 114 -7.92 -4.25 -28.39
CA LYS A 114 -8.58 -3.88 -27.13
C LYS A 114 -7.56 -3.84 -26.00
N ALA A 115 -7.82 -3.00 -25.00
CA ALA A 115 -7.06 -3.03 -23.76
C ALA A 115 -7.25 -4.38 -23.04
N LEU A 116 -6.20 -4.82 -22.38
CA LEU A 116 -6.21 -6.06 -21.61
C LEU A 116 -7.15 -5.92 -20.39
N GLN A 117 -8.27 -6.65 -20.39
CA GLN A 117 -9.26 -6.63 -19.31
C GLN A 117 -9.27 -7.94 -18.50
N ASN A 118 -8.96 -9.06 -19.16
CA ASN A 118 -8.99 -10.38 -18.55
C ASN A 118 -7.79 -11.18 -19.03
N GLY A 119 -6.97 -11.68 -18.11
CA GLY A 119 -5.73 -12.39 -18.41
C GLY A 119 -5.97 -13.77 -19.06
N GLU A 120 -7.00 -14.49 -18.61
CA GLU A 120 -7.33 -15.81 -19.15
C GLU A 120 -7.86 -15.71 -20.60
N SER A 121 -8.75 -14.77 -20.85
CA SER A 121 -9.25 -14.51 -22.21
C SER A 121 -8.14 -14.09 -23.17
N PHE A 122 -7.17 -13.30 -22.68
CA PHE A 122 -6.00 -12.94 -23.46
C PHE A 122 -5.14 -14.16 -23.79
N TRP A 123 -4.86 -15.02 -22.80
CA TRP A 123 -4.12 -16.24 -23.01
C TRP A 123 -4.80 -17.18 -24.01
N GLN A 124 -6.11 -17.38 -23.89
CA GLN A 124 -6.88 -18.20 -24.80
C GLN A 124 -6.83 -17.64 -26.23
N MET A 125 -6.91 -16.32 -26.40
CA MET A 125 -6.83 -15.68 -27.69
C MET A 125 -5.45 -15.87 -28.34
N ILE A 126 -4.36 -15.74 -27.57
CA ILE A 126 -3.01 -16.01 -28.08
C ILE A 126 -2.83 -17.49 -28.43
N SER A 127 -3.37 -18.38 -27.61
CA SER A 127 -3.21 -19.82 -27.80
C SER A 127 -4.09 -20.39 -28.90
N GLN A 128 -5.33 -19.93 -29.06
CA GLN A 128 -6.34 -20.55 -29.90
C GLN A 128 -7.23 -19.57 -30.71
N GLY A 129 -7.31 -18.28 -30.32
CA GLY A 129 -8.23 -17.30 -30.88
C GLY A 129 -7.75 -16.63 -32.18
N ASP A 130 -8.54 -15.80 -32.80
CA ASP A 130 -8.19 -15.04 -33.99
C ASP A 130 -7.44 -13.74 -33.61
N LEU A 131 -6.25 -13.55 -34.18
CA LEU A 131 -5.43 -12.34 -33.99
C LEU A 131 -5.82 -11.28 -35.03
N LYS A 132 -6.09 -10.06 -34.57
CA LYS A 132 -6.64 -9.00 -35.43
C LYS A 132 -5.62 -8.32 -36.34
N SER A 133 -4.39 -8.26 -36.04
CA SER A 133 -3.41 -7.39 -36.74
C SER A 133 -2.71 -7.99 -37.95
N GLY A 134 -3.26 -9.06 -38.56
CA GLY A 134 -2.53 -9.83 -39.58
C GLY A 134 -1.33 -10.59 -39.02
N ALA A 135 -1.23 -10.67 -37.72
CA ALA A 135 -0.22 -11.44 -37.02
C ALA A 135 -0.45 -12.93 -37.26
N ARG A 136 0.65 -13.65 -37.45
CA ARG A 136 0.63 -15.11 -37.64
C ARG A 136 1.03 -15.81 -36.37
N ARG A 137 0.23 -16.81 -35.98
CA ARG A 137 0.58 -17.70 -34.90
C ARG A 137 1.68 -18.67 -35.32
N SER A 138 2.62 -18.88 -34.44
CA SER A 138 3.71 -19.85 -34.58
C SER A 138 3.94 -20.55 -33.26
N ARG A 139 4.77 -21.55 -33.26
CA ARG A 139 5.32 -22.21 -32.07
C ARG A 139 6.83 -22.23 -32.19
N ILE A 140 7.49 -21.74 -31.17
CA ILE A 140 8.94 -21.77 -31.06
C ILE A 140 9.26 -22.60 -29.82
N MET A 141 9.92 -23.71 -29.97
CA MET A 141 10.23 -24.67 -28.88
C MET A 141 9.00 -25.04 -28.03
N ASP A 142 7.89 -25.38 -28.68
CA ASP A 142 6.59 -25.72 -28.08
C ASP A 142 5.89 -24.58 -27.30
N VAL A 143 6.47 -23.41 -27.29
CA VAL A 143 5.87 -22.21 -26.64
C VAL A 143 5.08 -21.41 -27.67
N PRO A 144 3.87 -20.92 -27.36
CA PRO A 144 3.10 -20.06 -28.24
C PRO A 144 3.90 -18.84 -28.64
N ALA A 145 3.96 -18.56 -29.92
CA ALA A 145 4.61 -17.38 -30.46
C ALA A 145 3.68 -16.68 -31.46
N VAL A 146 3.80 -15.37 -31.56
CA VAL A 146 3.07 -14.54 -32.53
C VAL A 146 4.07 -13.75 -33.33
N ILE A 147 3.99 -13.88 -34.64
CA ILE A 147 4.80 -13.11 -35.59
C ILE A 147 3.96 -11.97 -36.13
N LEU A 148 4.41 -10.76 -35.93
CA LEU A 148 3.77 -9.54 -36.40
C LEU A 148 4.07 -9.29 -37.89
N PRO A 149 3.29 -8.45 -38.59
CA PRO A 149 3.52 -8.11 -39.99
C PRO A 149 4.86 -7.43 -40.25
N ASP A 150 5.44 -6.78 -39.26
CA ASP A 150 6.76 -6.15 -39.30
C ASP A 150 7.93 -7.16 -39.19
N GLY A 151 7.62 -8.45 -39.04
CA GLY A 151 8.59 -9.52 -38.86
C GLY A 151 9.05 -9.74 -37.44
N SER A 152 8.61 -8.92 -36.48
CA SER A 152 8.92 -9.15 -35.06
C SER A 152 8.17 -10.38 -34.53
N ALA A 153 8.85 -11.20 -33.74
CA ALA A 153 8.28 -12.38 -33.11
C ALA A 153 8.19 -12.19 -31.59
N TRP A 154 7.03 -12.50 -31.02
CA TRP A 154 6.80 -12.47 -29.59
C TRP A 154 6.51 -13.86 -29.10
N ILE A 155 7.28 -14.31 -28.11
CA ILE A 155 7.14 -15.61 -27.46
C ILE A 155 6.38 -15.40 -26.17
N PHE A 156 5.31 -16.18 -25.95
CA PHE A 156 4.46 -16.10 -24.78
C PHE A 156 4.66 -17.30 -23.88
N ASP A 157 5.14 -17.09 -22.66
CA ASP A 157 5.29 -18.15 -21.66
C ASP A 157 4.27 -17.94 -20.54
N ARG A 158 3.61 -19.01 -20.09
CA ARG A 158 2.64 -19.01 -18.98
C ARG A 158 3.17 -19.88 -17.85
N LYS A 159 3.27 -19.30 -16.67
CA LYS A 159 3.66 -20.01 -15.45
C LYS A 159 2.60 -19.84 -14.37
N VAL A 160 2.46 -20.85 -13.52
CA VAL A 160 1.64 -20.81 -12.32
C VAL A 160 2.54 -20.53 -11.14
N ILE A 161 2.21 -19.51 -10.37
CA ILE A 161 2.92 -19.12 -9.16
C ILE A 161 1.93 -19.24 -8.00
N ARG A 162 2.34 -19.85 -6.90
CA ARG A 162 1.54 -19.87 -5.67
C ARG A 162 2.00 -18.77 -4.73
N LEU A 163 1.10 -17.86 -4.41
CA LEU A 163 1.34 -16.76 -3.47
C LEU A 163 0.23 -16.77 -2.41
N ASP A 164 0.60 -16.86 -1.15
CA ASP A 164 -0.33 -16.87 0.00
C ASP A 164 -1.46 -17.92 -0.11
N GLY A 165 -1.18 -19.07 -0.75
CA GLY A 165 -2.16 -20.14 -0.98
C GLY A 165 -3.08 -19.94 -2.19
N GLU A 166 -3.03 -18.81 -2.88
CA GLU A 166 -3.73 -18.55 -4.13
C GLU A 166 -2.85 -18.90 -5.34
N GLU A 167 -3.44 -19.46 -6.38
CA GLU A 167 -2.78 -19.67 -7.67
C GLU A 167 -2.87 -18.41 -8.51
N ILE A 168 -1.70 -17.90 -8.90
CA ILE A 168 -1.55 -16.72 -9.74
C ILE A 168 -0.88 -17.16 -11.05
N PHE A 169 -1.48 -16.76 -12.14
CA PHE A 169 -0.93 -17.02 -13.48
C PHE A 169 -0.08 -15.84 -13.91
N GLN A 170 1.14 -16.12 -14.31
CA GLN A 170 2.05 -15.16 -14.93
C GLN A 170 2.14 -15.45 -16.42
N VAL A 171 1.91 -14.43 -17.24
CA VAL A 171 2.20 -14.47 -18.68
C VAL A 171 3.30 -13.47 -18.99
N THR A 172 4.33 -13.95 -19.63
CA THR A 172 5.45 -13.14 -20.12
C THR A 172 5.47 -13.15 -21.65
N ALA A 173 5.78 -12.00 -22.25
CA ALA A 173 5.96 -11.84 -23.69
C ALA A 173 7.37 -11.27 -23.94
N MET A 174 8.16 -11.99 -24.70
CA MET A 174 9.57 -11.69 -25.02
C MET A 174 9.77 -11.58 -26.52
#